data_3974b1b2647418bf7fc4e53f3551ad71
#
_entry.id   3974b1b2647418bf7fc4e53f3551ad71
#
_cell.length_a   1.000
_cell.length_b   1.000
_cell.length_c   1.000
_cell.angle_alpha   90.00
_cell.angle_beta   90.00
_cell.angle_gamma   90.00
#
_symmetry.space_group_name_H-M   'P 1'
#
loop_
_entity.id
_entity.type
_entity.pdbx_description
1 polymer ?
#
loop_
_entity_poly.entity_id
_entity_poly.type
_entity_poly.pdbx_seq_one_letter_code
_entity_poly.pdbx_strand_id
1 'polypeptide(L)'
;MILSDRSIREKVKTGEIFIEPFEEKCLQSASYDLHLDKDFLVFDRENHSLIDVKEPVDKLMKKIKVDEEKGIIINPGDFVLANVKEITGVDTKHVGRLEGKSSLARMGLIIHTTAGFLDPGNKLRLTL
;
A
#
# COMPACT_ATOMS: atom_id res chain seq x y z
N MET A 1 5.21 21.01 -1.65
CA MET A 1 5.43 21.17 -0.18
C MET A 1 5.07 19.84 0.49
N ILE A 2 5.90 19.35 1.40
CA ILE A 2 5.59 18.18 2.23
C ILE A 2 4.83 18.67 3.47
N LEU A 3 3.73 18.00 3.81
CA LEU A 3 2.90 18.37 4.96
C LEU A 3 3.50 17.83 6.26
N SER A 4 3.43 18.60 7.33
CA SER A 4 3.74 18.12 8.68
C SER A 4 2.56 17.34 9.27
N ASP A 5 2.80 16.65 10.37
CA ASP A 5 1.76 15.94 11.16
C ASP A 5 0.56 16.82 11.50
N ARG A 6 0.82 18.05 11.94
CA ARG A 6 -0.24 19.03 12.24
C ARG A 6 -1.08 19.34 11.00
N SER A 7 -0.42 19.59 9.86
CA SER A 7 -1.13 19.89 8.61
C SER A 7 -1.91 18.67 8.09
N ILE A 8 -1.33 17.45 8.20
CA ILE A 8 -2.03 16.21 7.84
C ILE A 8 -3.29 16.05 8.69
N ARG A 9 -3.17 16.21 10.02
CA ARG A 9 -4.31 16.10 10.95
C ARG A 9 -5.42 17.12 10.64
N GLU A 10 -5.05 18.36 10.36
CA GLU A 10 -6.01 19.41 9.98
C GLU A 10 -6.72 19.04 8.67
N LYS A 11 -5.98 18.60 7.66
CA LYS A 11 -6.54 18.24 6.35
C LYS A 11 -7.39 16.97 6.36
N VAL A 12 -7.11 16.03 7.25
CA VAL A 12 -8.00 14.89 7.49
C VAL A 12 -9.32 15.36 8.10
N LYS A 13 -9.29 16.29 9.06
CA LYS A 13 -10.51 16.86 9.67
C LYS A 13 -11.36 17.64 8.67
N THR A 14 -10.73 18.34 7.73
CA THR A 14 -11.44 19.13 6.69
C THR A 14 -11.85 18.30 5.47
N GLY A 15 -11.40 17.04 5.38
CA GLY A 15 -11.71 16.14 4.28
C GLY A 15 -10.87 16.36 3.02
N GLU A 16 -9.83 17.21 3.08
CA GLU A 16 -8.86 17.39 1.99
C GLU A 16 -7.94 16.17 1.83
N ILE A 17 -7.66 15.46 2.95
CA ILE A 17 -7.02 14.15 2.98
C ILE A 17 -8.02 13.17 3.61
N PHE A 18 -8.16 12.01 3.01
CA PHE A 18 -9.02 10.94 3.49
C PHE A 18 -8.19 9.73 3.89
N ILE A 19 -8.36 9.28 5.13
CA ILE A 19 -7.76 8.06 5.66
C ILE A 19 -8.80 7.41 6.58
N GLU A 20 -9.25 6.21 6.25
CA GLU A 20 -10.26 5.50 7.03
C GLU A 20 -9.91 4.01 7.17
N PRO A 21 -9.81 3.49 8.41
CA PRO A 21 -9.88 4.24 9.67
C PRO A 21 -8.64 5.12 9.90
N PHE A 22 -8.81 6.27 10.54
CA PHE A 22 -7.70 7.11 10.97
C PHE A 22 -7.34 6.79 12.42
N GLU A 23 -6.07 6.49 12.65
CA GLU A 23 -5.53 6.22 13.98
C GLU A 23 -4.39 7.21 14.29
N GLU A 24 -4.55 8.00 15.34
CA GLU A 24 -3.57 9.05 15.71
C GLU A 24 -2.15 8.49 15.93
N LYS A 25 -2.03 7.25 16.44
CA LYS A 25 -0.72 6.60 16.66
C LYS A 25 0.06 6.31 15.36
N CYS A 26 -0.63 6.29 14.22
CA CYS A 26 -0.03 6.04 12.90
C CYS A 26 0.45 7.33 12.22
N LEU A 27 0.10 8.49 12.78
CA LEU A 27 0.56 9.78 12.29
C LEU A 27 2.01 10.02 12.71
N GLN A 28 2.89 10.21 11.72
CA GLN A 28 4.31 10.50 11.90
C GLN A 28 4.59 11.98 11.59
N SER A 29 5.81 12.45 11.78
CA SER A 29 6.16 13.88 11.62
C SER A 29 5.81 14.49 10.26
N ALA A 30 5.82 13.69 9.19
CA ALA A 30 5.49 14.13 7.83
C ALA A 30 4.88 13.01 6.97
N SER A 31 4.30 11.99 7.60
CA SER A 31 3.69 10.85 6.92
C SER A 31 2.65 10.18 7.80
N TYR A 32 1.95 9.22 7.24
CA TYR A 32 1.01 8.35 7.94
C TYR A 32 1.32 6.90 7.63
N ASP A 33 1.47 6.07 8.66
CA ASP A 33 1.74 4.64 8.53
C ASP A 33 0.46 3.89 8.22
N LEU A 34 0.45 3.16 7.11
CA LEU A 34 -0.66 2.29 6.71
C LEU A 34 -0.42 0.86 7.17
N HIS A 35 -1.51 0.11 7.36
CA HIS A 35 -1.46 -1.30 7.76
C HIS A 35 -1.72 -2.22 6.58
N LEU A 36 -0.96 -3.29 6.48
CA LEU A 36 -1.26 -4.37 5.54
C LEU A 36 -2.55 -5.08 5.93
N ASP A 37 -3.35 -5.43 4.93
CA ASP A 37 -4.47 -6.36 5.07
C ASP A 37 -3.95 -7.82 5.05
N LYS A 38 -4.83 -8.78 5.29
CA LYS A 38 -4.50 -10.21 5.34
C LYS A 38 -4.62 -10.94 4.00
N ASP A 39 -5.07 -10.26 2.98
CA ASP A 39 -5.22 -10.80 1.63
C ASP A 39 -3.99 -10.48 0.78
N PHE A 40 -3.34 -11.51 0.30
CA PHE A 40 -2.16 -11.42 -0.54
C PHE A 40 -2.37 -12.16 -1.85
N LEU A 41 -1.77 -11.66 -2.94
CA LEU A 41 -1.74 -12.32 -4.22
C LEU A 41 -0.30 -12.66 -4.59
N VAL A 42 -0.08 -13.86 -5.08
CA VAL A 42 1.22 -14.31 -5.60
C VAL A 42 1.03 -14.86 -7.00
N PHE A 43 2.06 -14.79 -7.84
CA PHE A 43 2.00 -15.40 -9.16
C PHE A 43 1.78 -16.92 -9.07
N ASP A 44 0.81 -17.41 -9.81
CA ASP A 44 0.53 -18.85 -9.94
C ASP A 44 1.50 -19.48 -10.95
N ARG A 45 2.73 -19.73 -10.48
CA ARG A 45 3.81 -20.31 -11.30
C ARG A 45 3.55 -21.77 -11.69
N GLU A 46 2.59 -22.45 -11.05
CA GLU A 46 2.22 -23.81 -11.37
C GLU A 46 1.40 -23.90 -12.65
N ASN A 47 0.51 -22.91 -12.86
CA ASN A 47 -0.38 -22.85 -14.01
C ASN A 47 0.08 -21.87 -15.10
N HIS A 48 1.00 -20.96 -14.77
CA HIS A 48 1.49 -19.93 -15.68
C HIS A 48 3.02 -19.89 -15.72
N SER A 49 3.60 -20.26 -16.87
CA SER A 49 5.05 -20.20 -17.12
C SER A 49 5.49 -18.86 -17.74
N LEU A 50 4.54 -18.07 -18.21
CA LEU A 50 4.75 -16.80 -18.88
C LEU A 50 3.80 -15.74 -18.31
N ILE A 51 4.31 -14.53 -18.14
CA ILE A 51 3.49 -13.34 -17.82
C ILE A 51 3.25 -12.59 -19.12
N ASP A 52 2.01 -12.64 -19.63
CA ASP A 52 1.59 -11.77 -20.72
C ASP A 52 1.01 -10.49 -20.14
N VAL A 53 1.65 -9.36 -20.41
CA VAL A 53 1.21 -8.03 -19.94
C VAL A 53 -0.14 -7.58 -20.50
N LYS A 54 -0.68 -8.28 -21.50
CA LYS A 54 -2.01 -8.04 -22.07
C LYS A 54 -3.11 -8.79 -21.32
N GLU A 55 -2.76 -9.78 -20.52
CA GLU A 55 -3.71 -10.51 -19.70
C GLU A 55 -3.99 -9.77 -18.39
N PRO A 56 -5.23 -9.83 -17.87
CA PRO A 56 -5.56 -9.29 -16.57
C PRO A 56 -4.74 -9.96 -15.44
N VAL A 57 -4.23 -9.17 -14.52
CA VAL A 57 -3.36 -9.64 -13.42
C VAL A 57 -4.03 -10.71 -12.56
N ASP A 58 -5.33 -10.57 -12.32
CA ASP A 58 -6.11 -11.53 -11.51
C ASP A 58 -6.14 -12.94 -12.08
N LYS A 59 -5.96 -13.10 -13.41
CA LYS A 59 -5.83 -14.42 -14.03
C LYS A 59 -4.46 -15.07 -13.81
N LEU A 60 -3.45 -14.27 -13.54
CA LEU A 60 -2.06 -14.72 -13.39
C LEU A 60 -1.71 -15.01 -11.93
N MET A 61 -2.58 -14.65 -11.00
CA MET A 61 -2.27 -14.69 -9.57
C MET A 61 -3.26 -15.55 -8.79
N LYS A 62 -2.75 -16.17 -7.76
CA LYS A 62 -3.56 -16.88 -6.76
C LYS A 62 -3.56 -16.15 -5.42
N LYS A 63 -4.73 -16.17 -4.77
CA LYS A 63 -4.94 -15.53 -3.46
C LYS A 63 -4.42 -16.42 -2.34
N ILE A 64 -3.64 -15.83 -1.45
CA ILE A 64 -3.22 -16.44 -0.20
C ILE A 64 -3.87 -15.66 0.94
N LYS A 65 -4.60 -16.37 1.81
CA LYS A 65 -5.03 -15.83 3.09
C LYS A 65 -3.98 -16.10 4.13
N VAL A 66 -3.61 -15.08 4.86
CA VAL A 66 -2.59 -15.16 5.89
C VAL A 66 -3.25 -15.13 7.26
N ASP A 67 -2.81 -16.04 8.12
CA ASP A 67 -3.16 -16.04 9.53
C ASP A 67 -2.48 -14.85 10.22
N GLU A 68 -3.24 -14.06 10.96
CA GLU A 68 -2.72 -12.85 11.63
C GLU A 68 -1.60 -13.16 12.63
N GLU A 69 -1.58 -14.37 13.22
CA GLU A 69 -0.55 -14.76 14.16
C GLU A 69 0.74 -15.25 13.49
N LYS A 70 0.62 -15.90 12.33
CA LYS A 70 1.75 -16.51 11.63
C LYS A 70 2.40 -15.63 10.59
N GLY A 71 1.65 -14.63 10.09
CA GLY A 71 2.11 -13.76 9.01
C GLY A 71 2.34 -14.50 7.69
N ILE A 72 3.07 -13.87 6.79
CA ILE A 72 3.50 -14.43 5.51
C ILE A 72 5.03 -14.53 5.46
N ILE A 73 5.53 -15.63 4.92
CA ILE A 73 6.97 -15.78 4.65
C ILE A 73 7.23 -15.33 3.22
N ILE A 74 8.11 -14.34 3.08
CA ILE A 74 8.58 -13.81 1.80
C ILE A 74 10.06 -14.17 1.67
N ASN A 75 10.42 -14.92 0.62
CA ASN A 75 11.80 -15.29 0.34
C ASN A 75 12.45 -14.28 -0.61
N PRO A 76 13.78 -14.22 -0.67
CA PRO A 76 14.47 -13.40 -1.66
C PRO A 76 14.00 -13.71 -3.09
N GLY A 77 13.61 -12.67 -3.82
CA GLY A 77 13.10 -12.80 -5.19
C GLY A 77 11.59 -13.09 -5.29
N ASP A 78 10.88 -13.23 -4.17
CA ASP A 78 9.42 -13.33 -4.21
C ASP A 78 8.79 -11.96 -4.55
N PHE A 79 7.72 -12.02 -5.35
CA PHE A 79 6.86 -10.90 -5.64
C PHE A 79 5.46 -11.18 -5.11
N VAL A 80 4.94 -10.26 -4.32
CA VAL A 80 3.65 -10.41 -3.64
C VAL A 80 2.88 -9.10 -3.80
N LEU A 81 1.61 -9.18 -4.17
CA LEU A 81 0.70 -8.03 -4.08
C LEU A 81 -0.08 -8.09 -2.77
N ALA A 82 -0.17 -6.97 -2.10
CA ALA A 82 -0.92 -6.83 -0.86
C ALA A 82 -1.75 -5.55 -0.88
N ASN A 83 -2.90 -5.56 -0.23
CA ASN A 83 -3.68 -4.35 -0.01
C ASN A 83 -3.38 -3.74 1.37
N VAL A 84 -3.58 -2.44 1.49
CA VAL A 84 -3.66 -1.80 2.80
C VAL A 84 -5.07 -1.93 3.37
N LYS A 85 -5.22 -1.86 4.69
CA LYS A 85 -6.52 -1.89 5.37
C LYS A 85 -7.30 -0.60 5.14
N GLU A 86 -6.61 0.51 5.16
CA GLU A 86 -7.20 1.84 5.06
C GLU A 86 -7.65 2.15 3.63
N ILE A 87 -8.76 2.88 3.55
CA ILE A 87 -9.10 3.63 2.33
C ILE A 87 -8.42 4.98 2.43
N THR A 88 -7.59 5.30 1.44
CA THR A 88 -6.86 6.57 1.39
C THR A 88 -7.32 7.41 0.22
N GLY A 89 -7.24 8.72 0.38
CA GLY A 89 -7.61 9.66 -0.69
C GLY A 89 -7.05 11.05 -0.45
N VAL A 90 -7.01 11.82 -1.51
CA VAL A 90 -6.63 13.23 -1.49
C VAL A 90 -7.57 14.02 -2.39
N ASP A 91 -7.77 15.30 -2.08
CA ASP A 91 -8.53 16.20 -2.93
C ASP A 91 -7.78 16.53 -4.24
N THR A 92 -8.36 17.38 -5.07
CA THR A 92 -7.77 17.78 -6.38
C THR A 92 -6.54 18.69 -6.27
N LYS A 93 -6.17 19.14 -5.07
CA LYS A 93 -5.03 20.05 -4.82
C LYS A 93 -3.83 19.36 -4.19
N HIS A 94 -4.00 18.12 -3.76
CA HIS A 94 -2.96 17.34 -3.11
C HIS A 94 -2.64 16.09 -3.92
N VAL A 95 -1.43 15.60 -3.76
CA VAL A 95 -0.97 14.29 -4.22
C VAL A 95 -0.46 13.53 -3.02
N GLY A 96 -0.82 12.26 -2.90
CA GLY A 96 -0.22 11.36 -1.94
C GLY A 96 1.03 10.69 -2.53
N ARG A 97 2.01 10.42 -1.70
CA ARG A 97 3.19 9.64 -2.09
C ARG A 97 3.36 8.44 -1.17
N LEU A 98 3.37 7.28 -1.79
CA LEU A 98 3.64 6.03 -1.09
C LEU A 98 5.15 5.85 -0.93
N GLU A 99 5.58 5.53 0.27
CA GLU A 99 6.98 5.25 0.59
C GLU A 99 7.07 4.03 1.52
N GLY A 100 8.13 3.26 1.34
CA GLY A 100 8.43 2.15 2.24
C GLY A 100 9.09 2.64 3.53
N LYS A 101 8.85 1.91 4.64
CA LYS A 101 9.55 2.16 5.90
C LYS A 101 11.03 1.80 5.77
N SER A 102 11.90 2.70 6.19
CA SER A 102 13.36 2.51 6.12
C SER A 102 13.84 1.28 6.91
N SER A 103 13.17 0.94 8.00
CA SER A 103 13.47 -0.26 8.79
C SER A 103 13.26 -1.56 8.00
N LEU A 104 12.20 -1.62 7.17
CA LEU A 104 11.91 -2.75 6.29
C LEU A 104 12.84 -2.77 5.08
N ALA A 105 13.10 -1.59 4.50
CA ALA A 105 14.02 -1.46 3.37
C ALA A 105 15.45 -1.93 3.71
N ARG A 106 15.92 -1.70 4.95
CA ARG A 106 17.22 -2.19 5.43
C ARG A 106 17.29 -3.72 5.55
N MET A 107 16.15 -4.40 5.62
CA MET A 107 16.06 -5.86 5.58
C MET A 107 15.87 -6.40 4.15
N GLY A 108 15.88 -5.54 3.14
CA GLY A 108 15.73 -5.91 1.74
C GLY A 108 14.28 -5.97 1.26
N LEU A 109 13.30 -5.53 2.07
CA LEU A 109 11.89 -5.52 1.66
C LEU A 109 11.58 -4.22 0.89
N ILE A 110 11.18 -4.37 -0.37
CA ILE A 110 10.71 -3.28 -1.23
C ILE A 110 9.19 -3.28 -1.19
N ILE A 111 8.59 -2.17 -0.74
CA ILE A 111 7.14 -2.09 -0.56
C ILE A 111 6.41 -1.83 -1.88
N HIS A 112 6.99 -1.03 -2.77
CA HIS A 112 6.51 -0.81 -4.14
C HIS A 112 7.68 -0.51 -5.06
N THR A 113 7.49 -0.71 -6.36
CA THR A 113 8.58 -0.52 -7.34
C THR A 113 8.50 0.84 -8.04
N THR A 114 7.39 1.18 -8.69
CA THR A 114 7.32 2.34 -9.59
C THR A 114 6.11 3.25 -9.36
N ALA A 115 4.93 2.72 -9.07
CA ALA A 115 3.68 3.47 -8.99
C ALA A 115 3.42 4.00 -7.58
N GLY A 116 4.20 4.99 -7.16
CA GLY A 116 4.17 5.52 -5.79
C GLY A 116 3.25 6.72 -5.57
N PHE A 117 2.44 7.14 -6.56
CA PHE A 117 1.56 8.30 -6.41
C PHE A 117 0.10 7.90 -6.21
N LEU A 118 -0.54 8.54 -5.24
CA LEU A 118 -1.98 8.62 -5.11
C LEU A 118 -2.41 9.93 -5.76
N ASP A 119 -3.00 9.83 -6.94
CA ASP A 119 -3.32 10.98 -7.78
C ASP A 119 -4.39 11.89 -7.16
N PRO A 120 -4.36 13.21 -7.47
CA PRO A 120 -5.35 14.16 -7.02
C PRO A 120 -6.77 13.73 -7.34
N GLY A 121 -7.65 13.83 -6.36
CA GLY A 121 -9.06 13.45 -6.47
C GLY A 121 -9.34 11.94 -6.31
N ASN A 122 -8.33 11.11 -6.22
CA ASN A 122 -8.51 9.67 -6.00
C ASN A 122 -8.80 9.34 -4.54
N LYS A 123 -9.66 8.33 -4.36
CA LYS A 123 -9.98 7.74 -3.06
C LYS A 123 -10.12 6.22 -3.26
N LEU A 124 -9.17 5.47 -2.75
CA LEU A 124 -9.10 4.03 -2.97
C LEU A 124 -8.30 3.30 -1.88
N ARG A 125 -8.39 1.99 -1.89
CA ARG A 125 -7.50 1.12 -1.12
C ARG A 125 -6.25 0.85 -1.96
N LEU A 126 -5.08 1.18 -1.42
CA LEU A 126 -3.82 1.00 -2.15
C LEU A 126 -3.43 -0.47 -2.21
N THR A 127 -2.88 -0.86 -3.35
CA THR A 127 -2.20 -2.15 -3.56
C THR A 127 -0.70 -1.91 -3.59
N LEU A 128 0.02 -2.71 -2.84
CA LEU A 128 1.48 -2.68 -2.67
C LEU A 128 2.13 -3.85 -3.38
#